data_19ac6b03a1edc2d7a9e8749734f49edb
#
_entry.id   19ac6b03a1edc2d7a9e8749734f49edb
#
_cell.length_a   1.000
_cell.length_b   1.000
_cell.length_c   1.000
_cell.angle_alpha   90.00
_cell.angle_beta   90.00
_cell.angle_gamma   90.00
#
_symmetry.space_group_name_H-M   'P 1'
#
loop_
_entity.id
_entity.type
_entity.pdbx_description
1 polymer ?
#
loop_
_entity_poly.entity_id
_entity_poly.type
_entity_poly.pdbx_seq_one_letter_code
_entity_poly.pdbx_strand_id
1 'polypeptide(L)' 'MVSAYILIRVEVGQAASVAKRIAGIKGVGLAEAVAGPYDVIARADASSLDMLARLVVGEIQDVERVTRTLTCPVVRL' A
#
# COMPACT_ATOMS: atom_id res chain seq x y z
N MET A 1 -14.60 -9.07 5.61
CA MET A 1 -13.54 -8.07 5.37
C MET A 1 -12.33 -8.73 4.71
N VAL A 2 -11.76 -8.05 3.77
CA VAL A 2 -10.58 -8.53 3.04
C VAL A 2 -9.39 -7.68 3.45
N SER A 3 -8.28 -8.34 3.75
CA SER A 3 -7.02 -7.67 4.12
C SER A 3 -5.95 -7.99 3.08
N ALA A 4 -5.02 -7.07 2.89
CA ALA A 4 -3.89 -7.29 1.99
C ALA A 4 -2.66 -6.53 2.47
N TYR A 5 -1.51 -7.07 2.12
CA TYR A 5 -0.26 -6.34 2.18
C TYR A 5 0.03 -5.78 0.80
N ILE A 6 0.41 -4.52 0.75
CA ILE A 6 0.78 -3.87 -0.50
C ILE A 6 2.26 -3.53 -0.43
N LEU A 7 3.01 -4.07 -1.37
CA LEU A 7 4.44 -3.84 -1.48
C LEU A 7 4.64 -2.73 -2.51
N ILE A 8 5.35 -1.67 -2.13
CA ILE A 8 5.37 -0.43 -2.89
C ILE A 8 6.80 -0.03 -3.18
N ARG A 9 7.07 0.28 -4.44
CA ARG A 9 8.33 0.90 -4.84
C ARG A 9 8.09 2.38 -5.09
N VAL A 10 9.08 3.19 -4.70
CA VAL A 10 8.98 4.64 -4.84
C VAL A 10 10.26 5.18 -5.48
N GLU A 11 10.23 6.44 -5.89
CA GLU A 11 11.42 7.11 -6.37
C GLU A 11 12.46 7.23 -5.26
N VAL A 12 13.71 7.26 -5.64
CA VAL A 12 14.84 7.28 -4.70
C VAL A 12 14.68 8.42 -3.68
N GLY A 13 14.86 8.06 -2.41
CA GLY A 13 14.80 9.02 -1.31
C GLY A 13 13.40 9.40 -0.84
N GLN A 14 12.35 8.78 -1.40
CA GLN A 14 10.97 9.18 -1.12
C GLN A 14 10.22 8.21 -0.19
N ALA A 15 10.88 7.16 0.31
CA ALA A 15 10.17 6.12 1.06
C ALA A 15 9.47 6.65 2.32
N ALA A 16 10.14 7.48 3.11
CA ALA A 16 9.56 7.99 4.36
C ALA A 16 8.34 8.88 4.10
N SER A 17 8.44 9.79 3.13
CA SER A 17 7.33 10.69 2.81
C SER A 17 6.15 9.96 2.21
N VAL A 18 6.40 8.97 1.33
CA VAL A 18 5.35 8.16 0.73
C VAL A 18 4.67 7.29 1.77
N ALA A 19 5.43 6.65 2.67
CA ALA A 19 4.87 5.84 3.74
C ALA A 19 3.92 6.66 4.61
N LYS A 20 4.31 7.88 4.94
CA LYS A 20 3.48 8.79 5.75
C LYS A 20 2.18 9.14 5.03
N ARG A 21 2.25 9.42 3.74
CA ARG A 21 1.05 9.75 2.95
C ARG A 21 0.10 8.56 2.83
N ILE A 22 0.65 7.38 2.58
CA ILE A 22 -0.16 6.16 2.45
C ILE A 22 -0.81 5.82 3.79
N ALA A 23 -0.10 5.99 4.91
CA ALA A 23 -0.67 5.74 6.24
C ALA A 23 -1.89 6.62 6.55
N GLY A 24 -2.02 7.78 5.90
CA GLY A 24 -3.17 8.66 6.05
C GLY A 24 -4.38 8.29 5.20
N ILE A 25 -4.28 7.29 4.34
CA ILE A 25 -5.39 6.89 3.48
C ILE A 25 -6.37 6.05 4.29
N LYS A 26 -7.68 6.36 4.17
CA LYS A 26 -8.71 5.56 4.82
C LYS A 26 -8.68 4.13 4.30
N GLY A 27 -8.67 3.16 5.20
CA GLY A 27 -8.55 1.75 4.85
C GLY A 27 -7.14 1.20 5.01
N VAL A 28 -6.15 2.06 5.13
CA VAL A 28 -4.77 1.66 5.41
C VAL A 28 -4.54 1.71 6.91
N GLY A 29 -4.23 0.56 7.49
CA GLY A 29 -3.98 0.46 8.94
C GLY A 29 -2.52 0.64 9.31
N LEU A 30 -1.62 0.44 8.36
CA LEU A 30 -0.18 0.49 8.58
C LEU A 30 0.52 0.80 7.27
N ALA A 31 1.53 1.65 7.32
CA ALA A 31 2.45 1.84 6.20
C ALA A 31 3.82 2.21 6.76
N GLU A 32 4.83 1.44 6.39
CA GLU A 32 6.19 1.60 6.91
C GLU A 32 7.20 1.61 5.78
N ALA A 33 8.20 2.49 5.90
CA ALA A 33 9.36 2.46 5.03
C ALA A 33 10.24 1.27 5.45
N VAL A 34 10.73 0.54 4.49
CA VAL A 34 11.54 -0.67 4.73
C VAL A 34 12.78 -0.66 3.85
N ALA A 35 13.75 -1.48 4.22
CA ALA A 35 14.93 -1.72 3.38
C ALA A 35 14.78 -3.10 2.74
N GLY A 36 14.91 -3.15 1.41
CA GLY A 36 14.78 -4.39 0.68
C GLY A 36 14.38 -4.13 -0.77
N PRO A 37 13.84 -5.15 -1.45
CA PRO A 37 13.43 -5.00 -2.85
C PRO A 37 12.24 -4.06 -3.04
N TYR A 38 11.50 -3.76 -1.98
CA TYR A 38 10.45 -2.75 -1.96
C TYR A 38 10.79 -1.70 -0.92
N ASP A 39 10.21 -0.51 -1.07
CA ASP A 39 10.56 0.65 -0.27
C ASP A 39 9.55 0.92 0.85
N VAL A 40 8.30 0.54 0.64
CA VAL A 40 7.22 0.73 1.61
C VAL A 40 6.37 -0.52 1.64
N ILE A 41 5.98 -0.95 2.84
CA ILE A 41 4.98 -2.00 3.02
C ILE A 41 3.78 -1.41 3.73
N ALA A 42 2.60 -1.60 3.16
CA ALA A 42 1.35 -1.16 3.76
C ALA A 42 0.43 -2.36 4.00
N ARG A 43 -0.43 -2.24 5.01
CA ARG A 43 -1.52 -3.17 5.23
C ARG A 43 -2.83 -2.43 5.08
N ALA A 44 -3.72 -2.95 4.25
CA ALA A 44 -5.02 -2.34 3.99
C ALA A 44 -6.13 -3.35 4.21
N ASP A 45 -7.28 -2.84 4.63
CA ASP A 45 -8.50 -3.62 4.82
C ASP A 45 -9.63 -2.98 4.02
N ALA A 46 -10.49 -3.82 3.44
CA ALA A 46 -11.66 -3.37 2.70
C ALA A 46 -12.80 -4.35 2.88
N SER A 47 -14.02 -3.91 2.56
CA SER A 47 -15.20 -4.75 2.73
C SER A 47 -15.27 -5.88 1.70
N SER A 48 -14.62 -5.71 0.56
CA SER A 48 -14.61 -6.70 -0.53
C SER A 48 -13.32 -6.58 -1.33
N LEU A 49 -13.06 -7.59 -2.15
CA LEU A 49 -11.90 -7.58 -3.04
C LEU A 49 -11.99 -6.42 -4.05
N ASP A 50 -13.20 -6.12 -4.54
CA ASP A 50 -13.41 -4.98 -5.43
C ASP A 50 -13.05 -3.66 -4.76
N MET A 51 -13.47 -3.48 -3.52
CA MET A 51 -13.13 -2.27 -2.76
C MET A 51 -11.66 -2.17 -2.47
N LEU A 52 -11.00 -3.30 -2.21
CA LEU A 52 -9.56 -3.35 -2.03
C LEU A 52 -8.84 -2.90 -3.31
N ALA A 53 -9.27 -3.41 -4.46
CA ALA A 53 -8.69 -3.02 -5.74
C ALA A 53 -8.85 -1.53 -6.00
N ARG A 54 -10.01 -0.97 -5.68
CA ARG A 54 -10.27 0.48 -5.83
C ARG A 54 -9.37 1.30 -4.92
N LEU A 55 -9.14 0.82 -3.70
CA LEU A 55 -8.24 1.49 -2.77
C LEU A 55 -6.80 1.52 -3.33
N VAL A 56 -6.33 0.40 -3.83
CA VAL A 56 -4.96 0.32 -4.37
C VAL A 56 -4.82 1.18 -5.62
N VAL A 57 -5.70 1.00 -6.60
CA VAL A 57 -5.60 1.69 -7.89
C VAL A 57 -5.96 3.17 -7.75
N GLY A 58 -7.02 3.48 -7.01
CA GLY A 58 -7.54 4.84 -6.94
C GLY A 58 -6.80 5.74 -5.96
N GLU A 59 -6.15 5.17 -4.94
CA GLU A 59 -5.55 5.98 -3.90
C GLU A 59 -4.07 5.69 -3.68
N ILE A 60 -3.68 4.44 -3.53
CA ILE A 60 -2.26 4.13 -3.26
C ILE A 60 -1.39 4.41 -4.49
N GLN A 61 -1.80 3.92 -5.65
CA GLN A 61 -1.05 4.15 -6.89
C GLN A 61 -1.07 5.61 -7.33
N ASP A 62 -2.03 6.39 -6.85
CA ASP A 62 -2.15 7.79 -7.18
C ASP A 62 -1.24 8.69 -6.31
N VAL A 63 -0.62 8.15 -5.29
CA VAL A 63 0.32 8.91 -4.45
C VAL A 63 1.55 9.25 -5.29
N GLU A 64 1.94 10.53 -5.31
CA GLU A 64 3.13 10.96 -6.02
C GLU A 64 4.36 10.18 -5.56
N ARG A 65 5.26 9.89 -6.50
CA ARG A 65 6.52 9.18 -6.29
C ARG A 65 6.37 7.67 -6.15
N VAL A 66 5.15 7.14 -6.12
CA VAL A 66 4.92 5.69 -6.22
C VAL A 66 5.17 5.27 -7.67
N THR A 67 6.05 4.29 -7.85
CA THR A 67 6.41 3.81 -9.18
C THR A 67 5.85 2.44 -9.48
N ARG A 68 5.61 1.62 -8.45
CA ARG A 68 5.11 0.26 -8.62
C ARG A 68 4.46 -0.23 -7.34
N THR A 69 3.41 -1.04 -7.48
CA THR A 69 2.76 -1.71 -6.36
C THR A 69 2.56 -3.18 -6.68
N LEU A 70 2.60 -4.00 -5.62
CA LEU A 70 2.27 -5.41 -5.69
C LEU A 70 1.32 -5.71 -4.53
N THR A 71 0.12 -6.16 -4.84
CA THR A 71 -0.90 -6.44 -3.83
C THR A 71 -0.91 -7.93 -3.49
N CYS A 72 -0.80 -8.22 -2.19
CA CYS A 72 -0.79 -9.58 -1.68
C CYS A 72 -1.98 -9.75 -0.73
N PRO A 73 -3.14 -10.22 -1.22
CA PRO A 73 -4.29 -10.48 -0.34
C PRO A 73 -3.95 -11.55 0.68
N VAL A 74 -4.43 -11.36 1.91
CA VAL A 74 -4.24 -12.33 2.97
C VAL A 74 -5.12 -13.54 2.71
N VAL A 75 -4.53 -14.72 2.80
CA VAL A 75 -5.23 -16.00 2.64
C VAL A 75 -5.53 -16.56 4.01
N ARG A 76 -6.76 -17.01 4.20
CA ARG A 76 -7.20 -17.65 5.45
C ARG A 76 -7.20 -19.17 5.23
N LEU A 77 -6.24 -19.85 5.80
CA LEU A 77 -6.08 -21.31 5.64
C LEU A 77 -6.70 -22.11 6.79
#